data_e7965956e39722a36fae66f474eae98f
#
_entry.id   e7965956e39722a36fae66f474eae98f
#
_cell.length_a   1.000
_cell.length_b   1.000
_cell.length_c   1.000
_cell.angle_alpha   90.00
_cell.angle_beta   90.00
_cell.angle_gamma   90.00
#
_symmetry.space_group_name_H-M   'P 1'
#
loop_
_entity.id
_entity.type
_entity.pdbx_description
1 polymer ?
#
loop_
_entity_poly.entity_id
_entity_poly.type
_entity_poly.pdbx_seq_one_letter_code
_entity_poly.pdbx_strand_id
1 'polypeptide(L)'
;RHNMGDTVKDCGYVLGAEACLARSLEVIESALAQASPELRWQDMEAPLFSMRSMGGQVDVTTSEVVPRVFALVPRLPPHPRLRYAGLLVMSRYTEWVADHPEHLSGILTFITTGFDGSDRDIAAAAAQAMDFLCQDCREHLVPYFDQLMHFFRSVHATLAVDDLLSVSEALAHVVTAMPPAAATEALVQLAQPLLENVHEVCELPSATKPDLMRAADRM
;
A
#
# COMPACT_ATOMS: atom_id res chain seq x y z
N ARG A 1 -2.02 -21.62 -1.13
CA ARG A 1 -1.17 -20.45 -0.75
C ARG A 1 -1.07 -20.26 0.77
N HIS A 2 -2.15 -20.39 1.56
CA HIS A 2 -2.08 -20.21 3.02
C HIS A 2 -1.05 -21.15 3.68
N ASN A 3 -1.11 -22.44 3.43
CA ASN A 3 -0.16 -23.42 3.99
C ASN A 3 1.31 -23.13 3.61
N MET A 4 1.57 -22.60 2.42
CA MET A 4 2.92 -22.22 2.00
C MET A 4 3.43 -21.00 2.77
N GLY A 5 2.56 -20.01 2.99
CA GLY A 5 2.92 -18.85 3.81
C GLY A 5 3.26 -19.23 5.24
N ASP A 6 2.50 -20.13 5.84
CA ASP A 6 2.75 -20.63 7.19
C ASP A 6 4.06 -21.41 7.26
N THR A 7 4.33 -22.29 6.27
CA THR A 7 5.63 -22.98 6.18
C THR A 7 6.81 -22.00 6.08
N VAL A 8 6.67 -20.92 5.29
CA VAL A 8 7.71 -19.87 5.18
C VAL A 8 7.92 -19.16 6.51
N LYS A 9 6.83 -18.85 7.25
CA LYS A 9 6.92 -18.29 8.61
C LYS A 9 7.66 -19.23 9.56
N ASP A 10 7.29 -20.51 9.55
CA ASP A 10 7.95 -21.52 10.38
C ASP A 10 9.45 -21.62 10.07
N CYS A 11 9.82 -21.60 8.78
CA CYS A 11 11.22 -21.52 8.35
C CYS A 11 11.92 -20.26 8.89
N GLY A 12 11.27 -19.10 8.78
CA GLY A 12 11.78 -17.83 9.31
C GLY A 12 11.98 -17.87 10.82
N TYR A 13 11.08 -18.51 11.55
CA TYR A 13 11.21 -18.69 12.99
C TYR A 13 12.41 -19.58 13.38
N VAL A 14 12.64 -20.68 12.64
CA VAL A 14 13.72 -21.63 12.94
C VAL A 14 15.09 -21.17 12.45
N LEU A 15 15.15 -20.58 11.27
CA LEU A 15 16.40 -20.19 10.59
C LEU A 15 16.82 -18.73 10.84
N GLY A 16 15.92 -17.94 11.41
CA GLY A 16 16.05 -16.50 11.55
C GLY A 16 15.43 -15.75 10.37
N ALA A 17 14.46 -14.89 10.66
CA ALA A 17 13.70 -14.16 9.64
C ALA A 17 14.59 -13.24 8.81
N GLU A 18 15.56 -12.56 9.42
CA GLU A 18 16.52 -11.69 8.74
C GLU A 18 17.35 -12.45 7.70
N ALA A 19 17.86 -13.63 8.05
CA ALA A 19 18.64 -14.49 7.14
C ALA A 19 17.78 -14.99 5.96
N CYS A 20 16.52 -15.37 6.23
CA CYS A 20 15.58 -15.80 5.21
C CYS A 20 15.17 -14.63 4.28
N LEU A 21 15.01 -13.42 4.83
CA LEU A 21 14.74 -12.20 4.07
C LEU A 21 15.93 -11.86 3.15
N ALA A 22 17.15 -11.88 3.70
CA ALA A 22 18.38 -11.66 2.94
C ALA A 22 18.51 -12.65 1.78
N ARG A 23 18.24 -13.93 2.03
CA ARG A 23 18.28 -14.96 0.99
C ARG A 23 17.26 -14.73 -0.12
N SER A 24 16.04 -14.33 0.25
CA SER A 24 14.99 -13.99 -0.74
C SER A 24 15.40 -12.77 -1.60
N LEU A 25 16.04 -11.78 -0.98
CA LEU A 25 16.56 -10.60 -1.66
C LEU A 25 17.68 -10.97 -2.65
N GLU A 26 18.67 -11.76 -2.22
CA GLU A 26 19.78 -12.24 -3.06
C GLU A 26 19.30 -12.97 -4.31
N VAL A 27 18.23 -13.77 -4.21
CA VAL A 27 17.64 -14.46 -5.36
C VAL A 27 17.15 -13.47 -6.40
N ILE A 28 16.44 -12.42 -5.99
CA ILE A 28 15.94 -11.39 -6.92
C ILE A 28 17.10 -10.56 -7.48
N GLU A 29 18.04 -10.12 -6.65
CA GLU A 29 19.22 -9.36 -7.07
C GLU A 29 20.03 -10.14 -8.11
N SER A 30 20.24 -11.43 -7.89
CA SER A 30 20.95 -12.31 -8.82
C SER A 30 20.20 -12.48 -10.14
N ALA A 31 18.87 -12.61 -10.08
CA ALA A 31 18.03 -12.71 -11.27
C ALA A 31 18.08 -11.42 -12.11
N LEU A 32 18.02 -10.26 -11.45
CA LEU A 32 18.13 -8.95 -12.12
C LEU A 32 19.53 -8.72 -12.72
N ALA A 33 20.60 -9.18 -12.06
CA ALA A 33 21.96 -9.02 -12.52
C ALA A 33 22.26 -9.87 -13.77
N GLN A 34 21.63 -11.03 -13.92
CA GLN A 34 21.83 -11.92 -15.07
C GLN A 34 21.19 -11.39 -16.36
N ALA A 35 20.25 -10.43 -16.27
CA ALA A 35 19.56 -9.79 -17.40
C ALA A 35 19.17 -10.79 -18.53
N SER A 36 18.81 -12.02 -18.14
CA SER A 36 18.49 -13.09 -19.10
C SER A 36 17.16 -12.80 -19.79
N PRO A 37 17.06 -12.95 -21.12
CA PRO A 37 15.78 -12.89 -21.82
C PRO A 37 14.80 -13.99 -21.41
N GLU A 38 15.27 -15.01 -20.70
CA GLU A 38 14.46 -16.10 -20.16
C GLU A 38 13.94 -15.82 -18.73
N LEU A 39 14.23 -14.64 -18.18
CA LEU A 39 13.82 -14.27 -16.84
C LEU A 39 12.29 -14.21 -16.73
N ARG A 40 11.72 -15.17 -16.01
CA ARG A 40 10.27 -15.26 -15.81
C ARG A 40 9.87 -14.48 -14.55
N TRP A 41 8.76 -13.78 -14.62
CA TRP A 41 8.22 -13.06 -13.47
C TRP A 41 7.98 -13.97 -12.24
N GLN A 42 7.68 -15.27 -12.44
CA GLN A 42 7.49 -16.23 -11.36
C GLN A 42 8.76 -16.43 -10.52
N ASP A 43 9.93 -16.33 -11.12
CA ASP A 43 11.22 -16.53 -10.45
C ASP A 43 11.50 -15.37 -9.47
N MET A 44 10.85 -14.23 -9.64
CA MET A 44 10.88 -13.10 -8.72
C MET A 44 9.66 -13.02 -7.79
N GLU A 45 8.47 -13.45 -8.24
CA GLU A 45 7.25 -13.43 -7.43
C GLU A 45 7.36 -14.38 -6.22
N ALA A 46 7.99 -15.54 -6.39
CA ALA A 46 8.14 -16.51 -5.30
C ALA A 46 8.97 -15.96 -4.11
N PRO A 47 10.18 -15.37 -4.31
CA PRO A 47 10.89 -14.73 -3.21
C PRO A 47 10.17 -13.48 -2.66
N LEU A 48 9.45 -12.68 -3.47
CA LEU A 48 8.61 -11.59 -2.96
C LEU A 48 7.49 -12.12 -2.04
N PHE A 49 6.87 -13.24 -2.40
CA PHE A 49 5.90 -13.92 -1.54
C PHE A 49 6.53 -14.35 -0.20
N SER A 50 7.76 -14.87 -0.22
CA SER A 50 8.49 -15.22 0.99
C SER A 50 8.77 -13.99 1.86
N MET A 51 9.26 -12.90 1.28
CA MET A 51 9.50 -11.63 1.99
C MET A 51 8.22 -11.14 2.68
N ARG A 52 7.10 -11.09 1.96
CA ARG A 52 5.80 -10.69 2.50
C ARG A 52 5.37 -11.60 3.66
N SER A 53 5.55 -12.91 3.51
CA SER A 53 5.10 -13.89 4.52
C SER A 53 5.87 -13.74 5.84
N MET A 54 7.14 -13.37 5.80
CA MET A 54 8.01 -13.21 6.96
C MET A 54 7.93 -11.84 7.65
N GLY A 55 7.26 -10.86 7.05
CA GLY A 55 7.32 -9.46 7.50
C GLY A 55 7.03 -9.25 8.99
N GLY A 56 6.10 -10.02 9.57
CA GLY A 56 5.80 -9.93 11.00
C GLY A 56 6.83 -10.59 11.95
N GLN A 57 7.91 -11.18 11.42
CA GLN A 57 8.97 -11.83 12.19
C GLN A 57 10.32 -11.11 12.08
N VAL A 58 10.43 -10.17 11.13
CA VAL A 58 11.62 -9.35 10.95
C VAL A 58 11.55 -8.19 11.96
N ASP A 59 12.63 -8.02 12.70
CA ASP A 59 12.78 -6.83 13.54
C ASP A 59 13.15 -5.65 12.66
N VAL A 60 12.16 -4.84 12.34
CA VAL A 60 12.31 -3.70 11.42
C VAL A 60 13.27 -2.62 11.94
N THR A 61 13.42 -2.52 13.28
CA THR A 61 14.28 -1.47 13.88
C THR A 61 15.77 -1.79 13.75
N THR A 62 16.13 -3.08 13.66
CA THR A 62 17.52 -3.52 13.56
C THR A 62 17.90 -4.14 12.23
N SER A 63 16.93 -4.27 11.31
CA SER A 63 17.15 -4.94 10.01
C SER A 63 18.06 -4.13 9.09
N GLU A 64 19.13 -4.76 8.61
CA GLU A 64 19.98 -4.23 7.53
C GLU A 64 19.46 -4.61 6.14
N VAL A 65 18.50 -5.53 6.05
CA VAL A 65 17.96 -6.03 4.78
C VAL A 65 16.74 -5.23 4.33
N VAL A 66 15.91 -4.76 5.25
CA VAL A 66 14.69 -3.98 4.92
C VAL A 66 14.99 -2.76 4.04
N PRO A 67 16.02 -1.92 4.30
CA PRO A 67 16.39 -0.81 3.40
C PRO A 67 16.65 -1.27 1.97
N ARG A 68 17.31 -2.43 1.82
CA ARG A 68 17.62 -3.01 0.50
C ARG A 68 16.37 -3.50 -0.21
N VAL A 69 15.38 -4.03 0.54
CA VAL A 69 14.08 -4.42 -0.02
C VAL A 69 13.37 -3.20 -0.60
N PHE A 70 13.31 -2.08 0.15
CA PHE A 70 12.71 -0.84 -0.34
C PHE A 70 13.45 -0.26 -1.57
N ALA A 71 14.77 -0.39 -1.63
CA ALA A 71 15.55 0.03 -2.79
C ALA A 71 15.35 -0.89 -4.03
N LEU A 72 15.04 -2.18 -3.80
CA LEU A 72 14.87 -3.17 -4.85
C LEU A 72 13.49 -3.10 -5.53
N VAL A 73 12.42 -2.99 -4.73
CA VAL A 73 11.03 -3.14 -5.21
C VAL A 73 10.69 -2.18 -6.36
N PRO A 74 11.07 -0.88 -6.35
CA PRO A 74 10.82 0.01 -7.48
C PRO A 74 11.60 -0.32 -8.75
N ARG A 75 12.61 -1.17 -8.66
CA ARG A 75 13.48 -1.58 -9.78
C ARG A 75 13.05 -2.90 -10.41
N LEU A 76 12.00 -3.52 -9.92
CA LEU A 76 11.45 -4.74 -10.51
C LEU A 76 10.98 -4.48 -11.95
N PRO A 77 11.08 -5.48 -12.85
CA PRO A 77 10.58 -5.37 -14.21
C PRO A 77 9.10 -4.96 -14.25
N PRO A 78 8.66 -4.22 -15.27
CA PRO A 78 7.28 -3.74 -15.39
C PRO A 78 6.32 -4.88 -15.74
N HIS A 79 5.96 -5.66 -14.74
CA HIS A 79 5.01 -6.77 -14.86
C HIS A 79 3.92 -6.64 -13.79
N PRO A 80 2.60 -6.78 -14.11
CA PRO A 80 1.50 -6.58 -13.16
C PRO A 80 1.63 -7.42 -11.88
N ARG A 81 2.03 -8.70 -12.00
CA ARG A 81 2.21 -9.59 -10.85
C ARG A 81 3.36 -9.17 -9.94
N LEU A 82 4.44 -8.63 -10.49
CA LEU A 82 5.57 -8.13 -9.69
C LEU A 82 5.22 -6.81 -9.00
N ARG A 83 4.47 -5.93 -9.69
CA ARG A 83 3.95 -4.69 -9.09
C ARG A 83 3.01 -4.99 -7.93
N TYR A 84 2.06 -5.88 -8.12
CA TYR A 84 1.18 -6.38 -7.07
C TYR A 84 1.97 -6.95 -5.88
N ALA A 85 2.90 -7.88 -6.14
CA ALA A 85 3.70 -8.50 -5.10
C ALA A 85 4.59 -7.47 -4.37
N GLY A 86 5.17 -6.52 -5.09
CA GLY A 86 5.99 -5.44 -4.53
C GLY A 86 5.20 -4.52 -3.59
N LEU A 87 3.98 -4.12 -3.96
CA LEU A 87 3.08 -3.35 -3.08
C LEU A 87 2.78 -4.11 -1.78
N LEU A 88 2.50 -5.41 -1.88
CA LEU A 88 2.25 -6.25 -0.72
C LEU A 88 3.49 -6.50 0.14
N VAL A 89 4.69 -6.46 -0.43
CA VAL A 89 5.94 -6.50 0.34
C VAL A 89 6.12 -5.18 1.08
N MET A 90 5.98 -4.04 0.40
CA MET A 90 6.11 -2.72 1.04
C MET A 90 5.15 -2.54 2.21
N SER A 91 3.89 -2.98 2.06
CA SER A 91 2.89 -2.89 3.12
C SER A 91 3.22 -3.67 4.41
N ARG A 92 4.23 -4.56 4.37
CA ARG A 92 4.61 -5.38 5.53
C ARG A 92 5.75 -4.80 6.35
N TYR A 93 6.41 -3.74 5.86
CA TYR A 93 7.58 -3.14 6.49
C TYR A 93 7.42 -1.63 6.70
N THR A 94 6.19 -1.14 6.76
CA THR A 94 5.88 0.29 6.92
C THR A 94 6.31 0.85 8.27
N GLU A 95 6.38 0.01 9.33
CA GLU A 95 6.94 0.37 10.63
C GLU A 95 8.41 0.83 10.51
N TRP A 96 9.20 0.19 9.63
CA TRP A 96 10.57 0.63 9.37
C TRP A 96 10.62 2.04 8.79
N VAL A 97 9.64 2.42 7.96
CA VAL A 97 9.56 3.75 7.35
C VAL A 97 9.26 4.83 8.39
N ALA A 98 8.53 4.50 9.45
CA ALA A 98 8.26 5.44 10.55
C ALA A 98 9.56 5.86 11.25
N ASP A 99 10.54 4.97 11.36
CA ASP A 99 11.87 5.28 11.91
C ASP A 99 12.84 5.86 10.87
N HIS A 100 12.48 5.79 9.57
CA HIS A 100 13.33 6.25 8.45
C HIS A 100 12.52 7.13 7.47
N PRO A 101 12.00 8.29 7.93
CA PRO A 101 11.08 9.13 7.16
C PRO A 101 11.69 9.71 5.88
N GLU A 102 13.00 9.68 5.71
CA GLU A 102 13.69 10.08 4.48
C GLU A 102 13.31 9.23 3.27
N HIS A 103 12.79 7.99 3.49
CA HIS A 103 12.32 7.09 2.44
C HIS A 103 10.84 7.26 2.10
N LEU A 104 10.07 7.99 2.93
CA LEU A 104 8.63 8.12 2.85
C LEU A 104 8.14 8.62 1.48
N SER A 105 8.77 9.66 0.94
CA SER A 105 8.38 10.26 -0.35
C SER A 105 8.50 9.25 -1.51
N GLY A 106 9.59 8.48 -1.56
CA GLY A 106 9.80 7.48 -2.60
C GLY A 106 8.79 6.33 -2.52
N ILE A 107 8.49 5.89 -1.31
CA ILE A 107 7.54 4.80 -1.05
C ILE A 107 6.12 5.26 -1.38
N LEU A 108 5.72 6.46 -0.94
CA LEU A 108 4.43 7.04 -1.27
C LEU A 108 4.24 7.18 -2.78
N THR A 109 5.28 7.65 -3.49
CA THR A 109 5.27 7.72 -4.96
C THR A 109 5.06 6.35 -5.59
N PHE A 110 5.74 5.31 -5.12
CA PHE A 110 5.56 3.95 -5.64
C PHE A 110 4.13 3.44 -5.40
N ILE A 111 3.58 3.61 -4.19
CA ILE A 111 2.22 3.20 -3.84
C ILE A 111 1.19 3.92 -4.72
N THR A 112 1.31 5.24 -4.88
CA THR A 112 0.34 6.01 -5.70
C THR A 112 0.32 5.60 -7.15
N THR A 113 1.44 5.07 -7.71
CA THR A 113 1.43 4.51 -9.06
C THR A 113 0.49 3.31 -9.22
N GLY A 114 0.13 2.62 -8.14
CA GLY A 114 -0.80 1.49 -8.15
C GLY A 114 -2.24 1.85 -8.50
N PHE A 115 -2.60 3.13 -8.47
CA PHE A 115 -3.95 3.61 -8.75
C PHE A 115 -4.14 4.12 -10.20
N ASP A 116 -3.33 3.65 -11.14
CA ASP A 116 -3.43 4.05 -12.55
C ASP A 116 -4.64 3.45 -13.32
N GLY A 117 -5.47 2.67 -12.63
CA GLY A 117 -6.67 2.05 -13.21
C GLY A 117 -6.41 0.83 -14.09
N SER A 118 -5.17 0.39 -14.23
CA SER A 118 -4.78 -0.71 -15.13
C SER A 118 -5.20 -2.10 -14.63
N ASP A 119 -5.23 -2.31 -13.31
CA ASP A 119 -5.53 -3.60 -12.69
C ASP A 119 -6.15 -3.40 -11.29
N ARG A 120 -7.30 -4.03 -11.03
CA ARG A 120 -8.02 -3.92 -9.76
C ARG A 120 -7.27 -4.57 -8.60
N ASP A 121 -6.56 -5.67 -8.83
CA ASP A 121 -5.76 -6.34 -7.79
C ASP A 121 -4.60 -5.43 -7.37
N ILE A 122 -4.00 -4.70 -8.31
CA ILE A 122 -2.93 -3.74 -8.03
C ILE A 122 -3.48 -2.54 -7.24
N ALA A 123 -4.66 -2.02 -7.62
CA ALA A 123 -5.29 -0.93 -6.89
C ALA A 123 -5.62 -1.32 -5.44
N ALA A 124 -6.17 -2.52 -5.23
CA ALA A 124 -6.43 -3.05 -3.90
C ALA A 124 -5.15 -3.23 -3.06
N ALA A 125 -4.07 -3.72 -3.67
CA ALA A 125 -2.77 -3.83 -2.98
C ALA A 125 -2.18 -2.46 -2.65
N ALA A 126 -2.37 -1.47 -3.52
CA ALA A 126 -1.93 -0.10 -3.28
C ALA A 126 -2.75 0.57 -2.17
N ALA A 127 -4.08 0.36 -2.13
CA ALA A 127 -4.95 0.85 -1.06
C ALA A 127 -4.54 0.28 0.29
N GLN A 128 -4.29 -1.02 0.37
CA GLN A 128 -3.77 -1.67 1.57
C GLN A 128 -2.40 -1.12 1.99
N ALA A 129 -1.49 -0.92 1.03
CA ALA A 129 -0.16 -0.38 1.32
C ALA A 129 -0.22 1.08 1.80
N MET A 130 -1.14 1.87 1.24
CA MET A 130 -1.41 3.25 1.66
C MET A 130 -1.92 3.28 3.10
N ASP A 131 -2.86 2.41 3.44
CA ASP A 131 -3.45 2.34 4.77
C ASP A 131 -2.38 2.04 5.84
N PHE A 132 -1.60 0.97 5.68
CA PHE A 132 -0.51 0.67 6.61
C PHE A 132 0.53 1.78 6.69
N LEU A 133 0.93 2.38 5.55
CA LEU A 133 1.89 3.48 5.57
C LEU A 133 1.36 4.70 6.33
N CYS A 134 0.10 5.05 6.11
CA CYS A 134 -0.52 6.18 6.81
C CYS A 134 -0.75 5.89 8.29
N GLN A 135 -1.05 4.65 8.66
CA GLN A 135 -1.17 4.23 10.06
C GLN A 135 0.16 4.38 10.80
N ASP A 136 1.24 3.83 10.24
CA ASP A 136 2.55 3.78 10.91
C ASP A 136 3.29 5.13 10.85
N CYS A 137 3.19 5.84 9.73
CA CYS A 137 3.88 7.11 9.47
C CYS A 137 3.00 8.36 9.67
N ARG A 138 1.85 8.25 10.37
CA ARG A 138 0.85 9.32 10.48
C ARG A 138 1.41 10.68 10.85
N GLU A 139 2.35 10.75 11.80
CA GLU A 139 2.94 12.00 12.27
C GLU A 139 3.82 12.65 11.19
N HIS A 140 4.56 11.85 10.45
CA HIS A 140 5.41 12.30 9.35
C HIS A 140 4.59 12.72 8.11
N LEU A 141 3.36 12.25 7.98
CA LEU A 141 2.47 12.55 6.84
C LEU A 141 1.61 13.80 7.05
N VAL A 142 1.47 14.31 8.28
CA VAL A 142 0.74 15.56 8.54
C VAL A 142 1.15 16.71 7.61
N PRO A 143 2.45 17.00 7.36
CA PRO A 143 2.85 18.06 6.45
C PRO A 143 2.47 17.82 4.97
N TYR A 144 2.14 16.60 4.60
CA TYR A 144 1.80 16.18 3.24
C TYR A 144 0.29 15.99 3.04
N PHE A 145 -0.53 16.31 4.04
CA PHE A 145 -1.97 16.03 4.01
C PHE A 145 -2.69 16.66 2.81
N ASP A 146 -2.36 17.90 2.44
CA ASP A 146 -2.95 18.55 1.27
C ASP A 146 -2.65 17.82 -0.04
N GLN A 147 -1.43 17.25 -0.16
CA GLN A 147 -1.03 16.44 -1.31
C GLN A 147 -1.79 15.10 -1.33
N LEU A 148 -1.96 14.47 -0.16
CA LEU A 148 -2.76 13.25 -0.01
C LEU A 148 -4.22 13.52 -0.35
N MET A 149 -4.80 14.64 0.08
CA MET A 149 -6.15 15.05 -0.27
C MET A 149 -6.31 15.32 -1.77
N HIS A 150 -5.30 15.96 -2.39
CA HIS A 150 -5.31 16.16 -3.84
C HIS A 150 -5.32 14.80 -4.58
N PHE A 151 -4.46 13.88 -4.15
CA PHE A 151 -4.44 12.50 -4.66
C PHE A 151 -5.80 11.82 -4.46
N PHE A 152 -6.36 11.83 -3.27
CA PHE A 152 -7.66 11.22 -2.95
C PHE A 152 -8.77 11.72 -3.89
N ARG A 153 -8.86 13.05 -4.07
CA ARG A 153 -9.83 13.65 -5.00
C ARG A 153 -9.65 13.21 -6.45
N SER A 154 -8.44 12.83 -6.85
CA SER A 154 -8.18 12.35 -8.21
C SER A 154 -8.60 10.91 -8.44
N VAL A 155 -8.64 10.07 -7.39
CA VAL A 155 -8.87 8.61 -7.53
C VAL A 155 -10.19 8.15 -6.94
N HIS A 156 -10.76 8.84 -5.95
CA HIS A 156 -11.91 8.36 -5.15
C HIS A 156 -13.10 7.90 -6.01
N ALA A 157 -13.40 8.59 -7.12
CA ALA A 157 -14.54 8.26 -7.97
C ALA A 157 -14.37 6.94 -8.73
N THR A 158 -13.14 6.50 -8.97
CA THR A 158 -12.80 5.31 -9.77
C THR A 158 -12.52 4.07 -8.93
N LEU A 159 -12.28 4.23 -7.62
CA LEU A 159 -11.97 3.13 -6.71
C LEU A 159 -13.19 2.22 -6.49
N ALA A 160 -12.93 0.93 -6.29
CA ALA A 160 -13.91 0.02 -5.71
C ALA A 160 -14.25 0.45 -4.27
N VAL A 161 -15.41 0.04 -3.76
CA VAL A 161 -15.87 0.47 -2.42
C VAL A 161 -14.88 0.09 -1.32
N ASP A 162 -14.37 -1.14 -1.35
CA ASP A 162 -13.41 -1.62 -0.35
C ASP A 162 -12.09 -0.84 -0.41
N ASP A 163 -11.61 -0.52 -1.62
CA ASP A 163 -10.38 0.24 -1.83
C ASP A 163 -10.58 1.70 -1.40
N LEU A 164 -11.76 2.28 -1.68
CA LEU A 164 -12.13 3.62 -1.23
C LEU A 164 -12.14 3.72 0.29
N LEU A 165 -12.71 2.71 0.97
CA LEU A 165 -12.72 2.62 2.41
C LEU A 165 -11.28 2.59 2.96
N SER A 166 -10.43 1.70 2.44
CA SER A 166 -9.02 1.61 2.88
C SER A 166 -8.25 2.91 2.68
N VAL A 167 -8.44 3.61 1.54
CA VAL A 167 -7.78 4.93 1.33
C VAL A 167 -8.36 6.01 2.25
N SER A 168 -9.66 5.96 2.54
CA SER A 168 -10.28 6.90 3.49
C SER A 168 -9.79 6.67 4.92
N GLU A 169 -9.63 5.41 5.35
CA GLU A 169 -9.04 5.02 6.63
C GLU A 169 -7.57 5.48 6.71
N ALA A 170 -6.80 5.30 5.63
CA ALA A 170 -5.44 5.80 5.54
C ALA A 170 -5.35 7.31 5.84
N LEU A 171 -6.19 8.12 5.22
CA LEU A 171 -6.24 9.56 5.47
C LEU A 171 -6.72 9.89 6.89
N ALA A 172 -7.69 9.14 7.41
CA ALA A 172 -8.15 9.30 8.78
C ALA A 172 -7.03 9.04 9.80
N HIS A 173 -6.13 8.07 9.57
CA HIS A 173 -4.95 7.87 10.42
C HIS A 173 -4.08 9.12 10.50
N VAL A 174 -3.82 9.80 9.38
CA VAL A 174 -3.05 11.05 9.35
C VAL A 174 -3.78 12.16 10.10
N VAL A 175 -5.11 12.27 9.94
CA VAL A 175 -5.93 13.26 10.66
C VAL A 175 -5.83 13.08 12.18
N THR A 176 -5.75 11.83 12.68
CA THR A 176 -5.63 11.58 14.14
C THR A 176 -4.35 12.14 14.75
N ALA A 177 -3.30 12.38 13.94
CA ALA A 177 -2.04 12.96 14.39
C ALA A 177 -2.03 14.50 14.37
N MET A 178 -3.09 15.13 13.86
CA MET A 178 -3.20 16.59 13.76
C MET A 178 -3.68 17.25 15.06
N PRO A 179 -3.35 18.53 15.29
CA PRO A 179 -4.01 19.32 16.33
C PRO A 179 -5.53 19.40 16.11
N PRO A 180 -6.36 19.45 17.17
CA PRO A 180 -7.83 19.33 17.07
C PRO A 180 -8.51 20.27 16.07
N ALA A 181 -8.05 21.52 15.97
CA ALA A 181 -8.60 22.49 15.02
C ALA A 181 -8.32 22.09 13.57
N ALA A 182 -7.07 21.73 13.27
CA ALA A 182 -6.66 21.26 11.94
C ALA A 182 -7.34 19.92 11.59
N ALA A 183 -7.46 19.01 12.55
CA ALA A 183 -8.18 17.74 12.37
C ALA A 183 -9.64 17.94 11.97
N THR A 184 -10.33 18.92 12.57
CA THR A 184 -11.71 19.25 12.20
C THR A 184 -11.82 19.72 10.76
N GLU A 185 -10.93 20.61 10.33
CA GLU A 185 -10.90 21.09 8.94
C GLU A 185 -10.55 19.96 7.96
N ALA A 186 -9.59 19.11 8.31
CA ALA A 186 -9.17 17.97 7.53
C ALA A 186 -10.30 16.92 7.36
N LEU A 187 -11.07 16.65 8.42
CA LEU A 187 -12.24 15.75 8.36
C LEU A 187 -13.32 16.30 7.42
N VAL A 188 -13.58 17.62 7.45
CA VAL A 188 -14.53 18.24 6.52
C VAL A 188 -14.05 18.08 5.08
N GLN A 189 -12.76 18.31 4.82
CA GLN A 189 -12.19 18.15 3.49
C GLN A 189 -12.26 16.69 2.99
N LEU A 190 -12.07 15.71 3.88
CA LEU A 190 -12.14 14.27 3.56
C LEU A 190 -13.59 13.84 3.27
N ALA A 191 -14.55 14.29 4.08
CA ALA A 191 -15.95 13.93 3.93
C ALA A 191 -16.62 14.59 2.71
N GLN A 192 -16.19 15.79 2.34
CA GLN A 192 -16.83 16.57 1.29
C GLN A 192 -17.02 15.82 -0.04
N PRO A 193 -16.01 15.21 -0.68
CA PRO A 193 -16.18 14.52 -1.95
C PRO A 193 -17.11 13.30 -1.87
N LEU A 194 -17.19 12.66 -0.70
CA LEU A 194 -18.10 11.54 -0.45
C LEU A 194 -19.54 12.02 -0.33
N LEU A 195 -19.76 13.09 0.41
CA LEU A 195 -21.08 13.72 0.59
C LEU A 195 -21.61 14.34 -0.71
N GLU A 196 -20.75 14.97 -1.50
CA GLU A 196 -21.10 15.51 -2.81
C GLU A 196 -21.62 14.42 -3.75
N ASN A 197 -20.98 13.26 -3.78
CA ASN A 197 -21.45 12.11 -4.57
C ASN A 197 -22.86 11.65 -4.15
N VAL A 198 -23.14 11.56 -2.85
CA VAL A 198 -24.47 11.21 -2.35
C VAL A 198 -25.49 12.28 -2.71
N HIS A 199 -25.13 13.55 -2.53
CA HIS A 199 -26.01 14.68 -2.85
C HIS A 199 -26.37 14.69 -4.35
N GLU A 200 -25.37 14.55 -5.23
CA GLU A 200 -25.59 14.47 -6.68
C GLU A 200 -26.57 13.36 -7.07
N VAL A 201 -26.41 12.16 -6.50
CA VAL A 201 -27.31 11.03 -6.77
C VAL A 201 -28.71 11.29 -6.24
N CYS A 202 -28.86 11.93 -5.07
CA CYS A 202 -30.16 12.28 -4.50
C CYS A 202 -30.93 13.35 -5.33
N GLU A 203 -30.20 14.26 -5.97
CA GLU A 203 -30.80 15.31 -6.83
C GLU A 203 -31.19 14.81 -8.22
N LEU A 204 -30.77 13.63 -8.64
CA LEU A 204 -31.13 13.06 -9.93
C LEU A 204 -32.59 12.62 -9.96
N PRO A 205 -33.46 13.21 -10.82
CA PRO A 205 -34.87 12.82 -10.92
C PRO A 205 -35.09 11.35 -11.33
N SER A 206 -34.06 10.74 -11.93
CA SER A 206 -34.07 9.36 -12.43
C SER A 206 -33.31 8.40 -11.52
N ALA A 207 -32.87 8.82 -10.31
CA ALA A 207 -32.14 7.99 -9.40
C ALA A 207 -32.96 6.75 -9.00
N THR A 208 -32.38 5.58 -9.18
CA THR A 208 -33.00 4.33 -8.78
C THR A 208 -32.53 3.93 -7.38
N LYS A 209 -33.28 3.02 -6.73
CA LYS A 209 -32.85 2.46 -5.43
C LYS A 209 -31.42 1.88 -5.47
N PRO A 210 -31.00 1.12 -6.51
CA PRO A 210 -29.60 0.67 -6.63
C PRO A 210 -28.58 1.81 -6.73
N ASP A 211 -28.92 2.95 -7.31
CA ASP A 211 -28.02 4.10 -7.42
C ASP A 211 -27.80 4.73 -6.03
N LEU A 212 -28.89 4.92 -5.28
CA LEU A 212 -28.84 5.42 -3.90
C LEU A 212 -28.08 4.48 -2.96
N MET A 213 -28.29 3.17 -3.12
CA MET A 213 -27.53 2.18 -2.31
C MET A 213 -26.03 2.24 -2.64
N ARG A 214 -25.65 2.29 -3.92
CA ARG A 214 -24.23 2.42 -4.30
C ARG A 214 -23.59 3.71 -3.79
N ALA A 215 -24.33 4.82 -3.78
CA ALA A 215 -23.84 6.06 -3.21
C ALA A 215 -23.66 5.97 -1.70
N ALA A 216 -24.59 5.32 -1.01
CA ALA A 216 -24.50 5.10 0.43
C ALA A 216 -23.36 4.14 0.83
N ASP A 217 -23.11 3.08 0.03
CA ASP A 217 -22.01 2.13 0.26
C ASP A 217 -20.62 2.78 0.11
N ARG A 218 -20.54 3.97 -0.52
CA ARG A 218 -19.31 4.74 -0.72
C ARG A 218 -19.06 5.81 0.36
N MET A 219 -19.97 5.93 1.32
CA MET A 219 -19.83 6.81 2.50
C MET A 219 -19.07 6.13 3.63
#